data_9187751eb75a09773b4c4ea80b964276
#
_entry.id   9187751eb75a09773b4c4ea80b964276
#
_cell.length_a   1.000
_cell.length_b   1.000
_cell.length_c   1.000
_cell.angle_alpha   90.00
_cell.angle_beta   90.00
_cell.angle_gamma   90.00
#
_symmetry.space_group_name_H-M   'P 1'
#
loop_
_entity.id
_entity.type
_entity.pdbx_description
1 polymer ?
#
loop_
_entity_poly.entity_id
_entity_poly.type
_entity_poly.pdbx_seq_one_letter_code
_entity_poly.pdbx_strand_id
1 'polypeptide(L)'
;IKPAIKQLLKKYSNVQLHIVGILDIPKDMKPFENQIVTHDYVDWDKLPVLISEVDINLAPLVDSIFNRAKSEIKWIEAALVKVPTVASKIGAFSDMVIDGETGLLATDDQWFDKLEALVLSPELRQNLAESAYRAVLENCTLSKKDEMVTYFEQN
;
A
#
# COMPACT_ATOMS: atom_id res chain seq x y z
N ILE A 1 5.75 11.55 -2.71
CA ILE A 1 4.80 10.90 -3.62
C ILE A 1 3.96 11.88 -4.47
N LYS A 2 3.55 13.06 -3.95
CA LYS A 2 2.66 13.99 -4.68
C LYS A 2 3.11 14.31 -6.12
N PRO A 3 4.39 14.61 -6.41
CA PRO A 3 4.85 14.85 -7.80
C PRO A 3 4.60 13.66 -8.73
N ALA A 4 4.84 12.45 -8.24
CA ALA A 4 4.62 11.22 -8.99
C ALA A 4 3.13 10.99 -9.33
N ILE A 5 2.23 11.20 -8.35
CA ILE A 5 0.79 11.14 -8.58
C ILE A 5 0.34 12.17 -9.61
N LYS A 6 0.80 13.43 -9.53
CA LYS A 6 0.46 14.46 -10.53
C LYS A 6 0.91 14.06 -11.94
N GLN A 7 2.10 13.51 -12.05
CA GLN A 7 2.64 13.05 -13.34
C GLN A 7 1.81 11.88 -13.89
N LEU A 8 1.40 10.95 -13.03
CA LEU A 8 0.59 9.79 -13.40
C LEU A 8 -0.80 10.22 -13.89
N LEU A 9 -1.52 11.05 -13.12
CA LEU A 9 -2.84 11.56 -13.47
C LEU A 9 -2.81 12.41 -14.75
N LYS A 10 -1.73 13.16 -14.98
CA LYS A 10 -1.54 13.91 -16.23
C LYS A 10 -1.34 13.00 -17.43
N LYS A 11 -0.62 11.89 -17.26
CA LYS A 11 -0.28 10.95 -18.34
C LYS A 11 -1.41 10.00 -18.69
N TYR A 12 -2.20 9.59 -17.70
CA TYR A 12 -3.23 8.56 -17.82
C TYR A 12 -4.60 9.08 -17.35
N SER A 13 -5.47 9.44 -18.30
CA SER A 13 -6.80 9.98 -18.01
C SER A 13 -7.77 8.96 -17.39
N ASN A 14 -7.46 7.67 -17.52
CA ASN A 14 -8.22 6.56 -16.95
C ASN A 14 -7.76 6.14 -15.55
N VAL A 15 -6.72 6.79 -15.00
CA VAL A 15 -6.27 6.54 -13.63
C VAL A 15 -7.01 7.45 -12.66
N GLN A 16 -7.46 6.89 -11.55
CA GLN A 16 -8.10 7.61 -10.44
C GLN A 16 -7.29 7.46 -9.16
N LEU A 17 -7.24 8.52 -8.36
CA LEU A 17 -6.69 8.52 -7.01
C LEU A 17 -7.84 8.43 -6.01
N HIS A 18 -7.95 7.33 -5.29
CA HIS A 18 -8.89 7.18 -4.18
C HIS A 18 -8.22 7.58 -2.85
N ILE A 19 -8.90 8.43 -2.09
CA ILE A 19 -8.45 8.91 -0.77
C ILE A 19 -9.52 8.55 0.24
N VAL A 20 -9.14 7.81 1.29
CA VAL A 20 -10.04 7.43 2.38
C VAL A 20 -9.66 8.18 3.65
N GLY A 21 -10.64 8.82 4.28
CA GLY A 21 -10.47 9.59 5.51
C GLY A 21 -10.20 11.07 5.27
N ILE A 22 -9.66 11.74 6.27
CA ILE A 22 -9.48 13.20 6.28
C ILE A 22 -8.13 13.55 5.68
N LEU A 23 -8.14 14.04 4.46
CA LEU A 23 -6.97 14.59 3.78
C LEU A 23 -7.36 15.83 2.97
N ASP A 24 -6.74 16.95 3.27
CA ASP A 24 -6.91 18.17 2.48
C ASP A 24 -6.22 17.98 1.11
N ILE A 25 -7.00 18.11 0.04
CA ILE A 25 -6.48 18.07 -1.32
C ILE A 25 -5.74 19.38 -1.60
N PRO A 26 -4.43 19.34 -1.88
CA PRO A 26 -3.67 20.55 -2.16
C PRO A 26 -4.22 21.30 -3.38
N LYS A 27 -4.19 22.65 -3.35
CA LYS A 27 -4.70 23.50 -4.43
C LYS A 27 -4.09 23.17 -5.81
N ASP A 28 -2.84 22.72 -5.83
CA ASP A 28 -2.13 22.32 -7.05
C ASP A 28 -2.56 20.96 -7.62
N MET A 29 -3.43 20.23 -6.92
CA MET A 29 -4.12 19.01 -7.40
C MET A 29 -5.49 19.31 -8.03
N LYS A 30 -6.01 20.53 -7.93
CA LYS A 30 -7.30 20.94 -8.49
C LYS A 30 -7.48 20.60 -9.98
N PRO A 31 -6.46 20.70 -10.86
CA PRO A 31 -6.61 20.31 -12.26
C PRO A 31 -6.96 18.83 -12.48
N PHE A 32 -6.83 17.99 -11.45
CA PHE A 32 -7.11 16.57 -11.49
C PHE A 32 -8.35 16.16 -10.68
N GLU A 33 -9.20 17.13 -10.29
CA GLU A 33 -10.36 16.86 -9.42
C GLU A 33 -11.29 15.76 -9.97
N ASN A 34 -11.44 15.65 -11.29
CA ASN A 34 -12.25 14.60 -11.94
C ASN A 34 -11.61 13.19 -11.87
N GLN A 35 -10.36 13.11 -11.47
CA GLN A 35 -9.62 11.86 -11.27
C GLN A 35 -9.35 11.59 -9.78
N ILE A 36 -9.90 12.38 -8.86
CA ILE A 36 -9.74 12.21 -7.42
C ILE A 36 -11.10 11.86 -6.82
N VAL A 37 -11.16 10.69 -6.20
CA VAL A 37 -12.33 10.19 -5.49
C VAL A 37 -12.04 10.22 -4.00
N THR A 38 -12.86 10.93 -3.23
CA THR A 38 -12.73 10.99 -1.78
C THR A 38 -13.80 10.16 -1.12
N HIS A 39 -13.40 9.37 -0.13
CA HIS A 39 -14.28 8.61 0.72
C HIS A 39 -14.18 9.14 2.15
N ASP A 40 -15.30 9.22 2.84
CA ASP A 40 -15.32 9.56 4.25
C ASP A 40 -14.49 8.56 5.09
N TYR A 41 -14.24 8.92 6.34
CA TYR A 41 -13.66 7.95 7.29
C TYR A 41 -14.59 6.73 7.40
N VAL A 42 -14.00 5.56 7.32
CA VAL A 42 -14.71 4.28 7.53
C VAL A 42 -14.10 3.52 8.69
N ASP A 43 -14.92 2.71 9.34
CA ASP A 43 -14.44 1.80 10.38
C ASP A 43 -13.46 0.78 9.78
N TRP A 44 -12.55 0.31 10.60
CA TRP A 44 -11.47 -0.60 10.18
C TRP A 44 -11.97 -1.91 9.53
N ASP A 45 -13.14 -2.40 9.93
CA ASP A 45 -13.78 -3.61 9.39
C ASP A 45 -14.35 -3.40 7.97
N LYS A 46 -14.60 -2.16 7.56
CA LYS A 46 -15.09 -1.80 6.23
C LYS A 46 -13.97 -1.41 5.27
N LEU A 47 -12.80 -1.03 5.79
CA LEU A 47 -11.65 -0.62 4.97
C LEU A 47 -11.20 -1.67 3.96
N PRO A 48 -11.16 -2.98 4.26
CA PRO A 48 -10.81 -4.01 3.30
C PRO A 48 -11.71 -4.03 2.06
N VAL A 49 -13.00 -3.69 2.19
CA VAL A 49 -13.92 -3.60 1.04
C VAL A 49 -13.48 -2.49 0.10
N LEU A 50 -13.20 -1.29 0.62
CA LEU A 50 -12.72 -0.17 -0.20
C LEU A 50 -11.36 -0.48 -0.84
N ILE A 51 -10.45 -1.15 -0.12
CA ILE A 51 -9.16 -1.57 -0.69
C ILE A 51 -9.38 -2.56 -1.84
N SER A 52 -10.34 -3.48 -1.73
CA SER A 52 -10.59 -4.48 -2.78
C SER A 52 -11.17 -3.88 -4.08
N GLU A 53 -11.65 -2.64 -4.04
CA GLU A 53 -12.22 -1.93 -5.20
C GLU A 53 -11.15 -1.18 -6.02
N VAL A 54 -9.90 -1.13 -5.55
CA VAL A 54 -8.80 -0.44 -6.26
C VAL A 54 -7.77 -1.42 -6.81
N ASP A 55 -7.05 -1.00 -7.85
CA ASP A 55 -6.02 -1.82 -8.51
C ASP A 55 -4.66 -1.77 -7.81
N ILE A 56 -4.37 -0.73 -7.04
CA ILE A 56 -3.06 -0.46 -6.42
C ILE A 56 -3.26 0.22 -5.08
N ASN A 57 -2.71 -0.35 -4.02
CA ASN A 57 -2.65 0.27 -2.71
C ASN A 57 -1.38 1.13 -2.56
N LEU A 58 -1.50 2.26 -1.87
CA LEU A 58 -0.40 3.19 -1.62
C LEU A 58 -0.09 3.28 -0.12
N ALA A 59 1.17 3.04 0.25
CA ALA A 59 1.65 3.19 1.61
C ALA A 59 2.82 4.19 1.72
N PRO A 60 2.60 5.48 1.40
CA PRO A 60 3.64 6.49 1.47
C PRO A 60 3.92 6.90 2.91
N LEU A 61 5.19 6.97 3.27
CA LEU A 61 5.68 7.51 4.53
C LEU A 61 6.84 8.46 4.26
N VAL A 62 6.88 9.57 4.99
CA VAL A 62 8.06 10.45 5.04
C VAL A 62 9.09 9.81 5.96
N ASP A 63 10.37 9.82 5.57
CA ASP A 63 11.43 9.26 6.40
C ASP A 63 11.62 10.10 7.67
N SER A 64 11.24 9.52 8.80
CA SER A 64 11.38 10.09 10.14
C SER A 64 11.46 8.95 11.17
N ILE A 65 12.04 9.23 12.33
CA ILE A 65 12.12 8.26 13.44
C ILE A 65 10.73 7.70 13.78
N PHE A 66 9.72 8.57 13.85
CA PHE A 66 8.35 8.18 14.14
C PHE A 66 7.77 7.24 13.05
N ASN A 67 7.99 7.54 11.77
CA ASN A 67 7.45 6.73 10.68
C ASN A 67 8.21 5.41 10.48
N ARG A 68 9.50 5.37 10.84
CA ARG A 68 10.27 4.11 10.85
C ARG A 68 9.77 3.12 11.90
N ALA A 69 9.12 3.61 12.97
CA ALA A 69 8.53 2.77 14.02
C ALA A 69 7.09 2.33 13.72
N LYS A 70 6.51 2.71 12.58
CA LYS A 70 5.17 2.27 12.15
C LYS A 70 5.23 0.84 11.63
N SER A 71 4.14 0.10 11.86
CA SER A 71 3.97 -1.24 11.32
C SER A 71 3.63 -1.23 9.82
N GLU A 72 3.77 -2.39 9.21
CA GLU A 72 3.45 -2.70 7.82
C GLU A 72 1.96 -2.97 7.57
N ILE A 73 1.08 -2.65 8.51
CA ILE A 73 -0.35 -2.99 8.49
C ILE A 73 -1.04 -2.66 7.17
N LYS A 74 -0.70 -1.52 6.55
CA LYS A 74 -1.27 -1.12 5.26
C LYS A 74 -0.96 -2.10 4.13
N TRP A 75 0.21 -2.74 4.17
CA TRP A 75 0.57 -3.78 3.23
C TRP A 75 -0.17 -5.08 3.53
N ILE A 76 -0.27 -5.46 4.81
CA ILE A 76 -1.00 -6.66 5.25
C ILE A 76 -2.47 -6.57 4.84
N GLU A 77 -3.15 -5.45 5.12
CA GLU A 77 -4.56 -5.24 4.78
C GLU A 77 -4.80 -5.37 3.27
N ALA A 78 -3.96 -4.75 2.45
CA ALA A 78 -4.07 -4.83 1.00
C ALA A 78 -3.76 -6.24 0.47
N ALA A 79 -2.74 -6.90 1.03
CA ALA A 79 -2.37 -8.27 0.65
C ALA A 79 -3.51 -9.26 0.92
N LEU A 80 -4.22 -9.14 2.06
CA LEU A 80 -5.34 -10.01 2.41
C LEU A 80 -6.52 -9.93 1.43
N VAL A 81 -6.69 -8.79 0.76
CA VAL A 81 -7.70 -8.62 -0.30
C VAL A 81 -7.11 -8.68 -1.71
N LYS A 82 -5.87 -9.16 -1.83
CA LYS A 82 -5.15 -9.35 -3.10
C LYS A 82 -5.01 -8.08 -3.93
N VAL A 83 -4.64 -6.99 -3.28
CA VAL A 83 -4.29 -5.72 -3.93
C VAL A 83 -2.80 -5.44 -3.73
N PRO A 84 -2.03 -5.26 -4.82
CA PRO A 84 -0.59 -5.02 -4.73
C PRO A 84 -0.31 -3.65 -4.12
N THR A 85 0.73 -3.55 -3.30
CA THR A 85 1.12 -2.31 -2.62
C THR A 85 2.41 -1.73 -3.19
N VAL A 86 2.41 -0.40 -3.38
CA VAL A 86 3.65 0.39 -3.49
C VAL A 86 3.86 1.12 -2.17
N ALA A 87 4.97 0.84 -1.48
CA ALA A 87 5.30 1.42 -0.18
C ALA A 87 6.60 2.21 -0.21
N SER A 88 6.75 3.16 0.73
CA SER A 88 8.04 3.82 0.96
C SER A 88 9.08 2.81 1.44
N LYS A 89 10.30 2.88 0.92
CA LYS A 89 11.42 1.99 1.30
C LYS A 89 12.02 2.42 2.65
N ILE A 90 11.22 2.33 3.72
CA ILE A 90 11.64 2.68 5.10
C ILE A 90 10.98 1.76 6.13
N GLY A 91 11.62 1.63 7.30
CA GLY A 91 11.08 0.92 8.48
C GLY A 91 10.56 -0.46 8.15
N ALA A 92 9.46 -0.84 8.79
CA ALA A 92 8.86 -2.17 8.66
C ALA A 92 8.52 -2.56 7.20
N PHE A 93 8.20 -1.61 6.32
CA PHE A 93 8.02 -1.94 4.90
C PHE A 93 9.29 -2.49 4.27
N SER A 94 10.48 -1.94 4.60
CA SER A 94 11.75 -2.44 4.06
C SER A 94 12.14 -3.82 4.61
N ASP A 95 11.63 -4.16 5.79
CA ASP A 95 11.94 -5.43 6.45
C ASP A 95 10.99 -6.55 5.99
N MET A 96 9.72 -6.21 5.71
CA MET A 96 8.65 -7.19 5.45
C MET A 96 8.31 -7.35 3.97
N VAL A 97 8.47 -6.29 3.16
CA VAL A 97 8.12 -6.32 1.74
C VAL A 97 9.35 -6.69 0.91
N ILE A 98 9.26 -7.76 0.14
CA ILE A 98 10.29 -8.15 -0.83
C ILE A 98 9.99 -7.40 -2.13
N ASP A 99 10.86 -6.40 -2.46
CA ASP A 99 10.68 -5.53 -3.64
C ASP A 99 10.67 -6.33 -4.93
N GLY A 100 9.61 -6.19 -5.71
CA GLY A 100 9.39 -6.91 -6.96
C GLY A 100 8.77 -8.30 -6.81
N GLU A 101 8.52 -8.76 -5.59
CA GLU A 101 7.93 -10.08 -5.31
C GLU A 101 6.63 -9.97 -4.50
N THR A 102 6.66 -9.36 -3.31
CA THR A 102 5.48 -9.22 -2.44
C THR A 102 4.94 -7.79 -2.38
N GLY A 103 5.46 -6.90 -3.19
CA GLY A 103 5.10 -5.51 -3.33
C GLY A 103 6.20 -4.73 -4.03
N LEU A 104 6.02 -3.43 -4.17
CA LEU A 104 7.07 -2.54 -4.67
C LEU A 104 7.50 -1.55 -3.60
N LEU A 105 8.81 -1.41 -3.41
CA LEU A 105 9.41 -0.41 -2.53
C LEU A 105 9.93 0.75 -3.34
N ALA A 106 9.56 1.97 -2.97
CA ALA A 106 9.94 3.20 -3.67
C ALA A 106 10.72 4.15 -2.75
N THR A 107 11.85 4.65 -3.23
CA THR A 107 12.46 5.89 -2.75
C THR A 107 11.73 7.09 -3.35
N ASP A 108 12.02 8.31 -2.88
CA ASP A 108 11.27 9.52 -3.29
C ASP A 108 11.27 9.76 -4.80
N ASP A 109 12.32 9.37 -5.48
CA ASP A 109 12.52 9.50 -6.94
C ASP A 109 11.92 8.36 -7.76
N GLN A 110 11.57 7.22 -7.14
CA GLN A 110 11.12 6.00 -7.82
C GLN A 110 9.60 5.84 -7.89
N TRP A 111 8.84 6.65 -7.17
CA TRP A 111 7.38 6.49 -7.06
C TRP A 111 6.68 6.47 -8.42
N PHE A 112 7.05 7.36 -9.34
CA PHE A 112 6.41 7.40 -10.65
C PHE A 112 6.61 6.10 -11.42
N ASP A 113 7.85 5.64 -11.54
CA ASP A 113 8.20 4.45 -12.33
C ASP A 113 7.55 3.18 -11.74
N LYS A 114 7.55 3.04 -10.40
CA LYS A 114 6.91 1.90 -9.73
C LYS A 114 5.39 1.90 -9.94
N LEU A 115 4.73 3.04 -9.83
CA LEU A 115 3.30 3.18 -10.07
C LEU A 115 2.96 2.95 -11.55
N GLU A 116 3.73 3.52 -12.46
CA GLU A 116 3.52 3.36 -13.90
C GLU A 116 3.64 1.89 -14.33
N ALA A 117 4.62 1.16 -13.79
CA ALA A 117 4.77 -0.26 -14.07
C ALA A 117 3.50 -1.06 -13.70
N LEU A 118 2.86 -0.74 -12.56
CA LEU A 118 1.61 -1.38 -12.16
C LEU A 118 0.40 -0.92 -12.99
N VAL A 119 0.35 0.35 -13.38
CA VAL A 119 -0.74 0.84 -14.27
C VAL A 119 -0.71 0.13 -15.62
N LEU A 120 0.48 -0.11 -16.16
CA LEU A 120 0.65 -0.70 -17.49
C LEU A 120 0.56 -2.24 -17.51
N SER A 121 0.77 -2.92 -16.38
CA SER A 121 0.84 -4.39 -16.33
C SER A 121 -0.14 -5.00 -15.34
N PRO A 122 -1.35 -5.41 -15.80
CA PRO A 122 -2.28 -6.20 -14.97
C PRO A 122 -1.66 -7.50 -14.46
N GLU A 123 -0.81 -8.14 -15.26
CA GLU A 123 -0.11 -9.37 -14.87
C GLU A 123 0.84 -9.13 -13.70
N LEU A 124 1.61 -8.04 -13.73
CA LEU A 124 2.49 -7.68 -12.61
C LEU A 124 1.67 -7.42 -11.34
N ARG A 125 0.53 -6.71 -11.45
CA ARG A 125 -0.38 -6.49 -10.31
C ARG A 125 -0.83 -7.81 -9.71
N GLN A 126 -1.29 -8.74 -10.54
CA GLN A 126 -1.78 -10.04 -10.09
C GLN A 126 -0.68 -10.87 -9.43
N ASN A 127 0.51 -10.93 -10.01
CA ASN A 127 1.64 -11.69 -9.48
C ASN A 127 2.08 -11.17 -8.10
N LEU A 128 2.25 -9.86 -7.96
CA LEU A 128 2.60 -9.23 -6.68
C LEU A 128 1.53 -9.43 -5.61
N ALA A 129 0.26 -9.29 -5.98
CA ALA A 129 -0.87 -9.46 -5.06
C ALA A 129 -0.96 -10.90 -4.53
N GLU A 130 -0.81 -11.89 -5.41
CA GLU A 130 -0.86 -13.30 -5.03
C GLU A 130 0.33 -13.69 -4.15
N SER A 131 1.52 -13.21 -4.47
CA SER A 131 2.72 -13.45 -3.67
C SER A 131 2.62 -12.78 -2.29
N ALA A 132 2.14 -11.53 -2.23
CA ALA A 132 1.90 -10.83 -0.97
C ALA A 132 0.87 -11.56 -0.10
N TYR A 133 -0.24 -12.00 -0.68
CA TYR A 133 -1.27 -12.77 0.02
C TYR A 133 -0.70 -14.02 0.69
N ARG A 134 0.09 -14.82 -0.05
CA ARG A 134 0.74 -16.02 0.51
C ARG A 134 1.71 -15.67 1.64
N ALA A 135 2.56 -14.68 1.41
CA ALA A 135 3.54 -14.24 2.41
C ALA A 135 2.87 -13.77 3.72
N VAL A 136 1.75 -13.06 3.63
CA VAL A 136 0.99 -12.61 4.80
C VAL A 136 0.34 -13.79 5.52
N LEU A 137 -0.26 -14.74 4.80
CA LEU A 137 -0.86 -15.93 5.42
C LEU A 137 0.19 -16.78 6.13
N GLU A 138 1.39 -16.92 5.58
CA GLU A 138 2.48 -17.70 6.16
C GLU A 138 3.13 -17.02 7.36
N ASN A 139 3.27 -15.69 7.34
CA ASN A 139 4.12 -14.99 8.30
C ASN A 139 3.37 -14.10 9.29
N CYS A 140 2.14 -13.68 8.99
CA CYS A 140 1.40 -12.68 9.75
C CYS A 140 0.08 -13.19 10.36
N THR A 141 -0.23 -14.50 10.23
CA THR A 141 -1.47 -15.06 10.79
C THR A 141 -1.30 -15.58 12.22
N LEU A 142 -2.44 -15.69 12.93
CA LEU A 142 -2.50 -16.19 14.30
C LEU A 142 -2.03 -17.65 14.47
N SER A 143 -1.85 -18.41 13.37
CA SER A 143 -1.30 -19.76 13.41
C SER A 143 0.14 -19.85 13.94
N LYS A 144 0.90 -18.74 13.89
CA LYS A 144 2.21 -18.61 14.55
C LYS A 144 2.15 -18.21 16.03
N LYS A 145 0.95 -18.03 16.58
CA LYS A 145 0.76 -17.62 17.98
C LYS A 145 1.28 -18.66 18.98
N ASP A 146 1.30 -19.92 18.58
CA ASP A 146 1.73 -21.03 19.46
C ASP A 146 3.20 -20.92 19.92
N GLU A 147 4.09 -20.40 19.08
CA GLU A 147 5.49 -20.22 19.46
C GLU A 147 5.68 -19.10 20.50
N MET A 148 4.97 -17.98 20.35
CA MET A 148 5.02 -16.87 21.32
C MET A 148 4.33 -17.22 22.64
N VAL A 149 3.17 -17.87 22.58
CA VAL A 149 2.44 -18.31 23.78
C VAL A 149 3.30 -19.31 24.55
N THR A 150 3.89 -20.29 23.88
CA THR A 150 4.78 -21.28 24.49
C THR A 150 5.97 -20.62 25.18
N TYR A 151 6.56 -19.57 24.60
CA TYR A 151 7.66 -18.81 25.22
C TYR A 151 7.24 -18.12 26.53
N PHE A 152 6.05 -17.51 26.58
CA PHE A 152 5.54 -16.84 27.78
C PHE A 152 5.03 -17.80 28.85
N GLU A 153 4.58 -18.99 28.47
CA GLU A 153 4.14 -20.01 29.42
C GLU A 153 5.31 -20.78 30.08
N GLN A 154 6.50 -20.76 29.47
CA GLN A 154 7.71 -21.45 29.96
C GLN A 154 8.64 -20.55 30.80
N ASN A 155 8.39 -19.26 30.90
CA ASN A 155 9.14 -18.26 31.67
C ASN A 155 8.23 -17.45 32.58
#